data_115c1934efd9581231666994f69ef224
#
_entry.id   115c1934efd9581231666994f69ef224
#
_cell.length_a   1.000
_cell.length_b   1.000
_cell.length_c   1.000
_cell.angle_alpha   90.00
_cell.angle_beta   90.00
_cell.angle_gamma   90.00
#
_symmetry.space_group_name_H-M   'P 1'
#
loop_
_entity.id
_entity.type
_entity.pdbx_description
1 polymer ?
#
loop_
_entity_poly.entity_id
_entity_poly.type
_entity_poly.pdbx_seq_one_letter_code
_entity_poly.pdbx_strand_id
1 'polypeptide(L)'
;MEFTKLLEERRSIRAFDPEKHVTAEQIQEIVQAAIQAPSWKNSQTTRYYALVTPEKVEEFSAKCLPEFNQKSSKGAALVVTAFVKDRSGFTQDGTPDNEVGNGWGYYDLGLHVENFILRARELGLDTLIMGIRDEKAIREALSIPENELLGAVIAVGYRAINPDKPKRKTVDDILKLF
;
A
#
# COMPACT_ATOMS: atom_id res chain seq x y z
N MET A 1 -9.33 11.92 13.95
CA MET A 1 -8.09 12.03 14.78
C MET A 1 -7.30 13.25 14.31
N GLU A 2 -6.57 13.95 15.19
CA GLU A 2 -5.68 15.04 14.79
C GLU A 2 -4.56 14.50 13.86
N PHE A 3 -4.21 15.23 12.80
CA PHE A 3 -3.23 14.77 11.79
C PHE A 3 -1.86 14.44 12.39
N THR A 4 -1.34 15.30 13.27
CA THR A 4 -0.07 15.05 13.95
C THR A 4 -0.10 13.75 14.74
N LYS A 5 -1.21 13.49 15.43
CA LYS A 5 -1.39 12.26 16.21
C LYS A 5 -1.43 11.01 15.32
N LEU A 6 -2.05 11.09 14.12
CA LEU A 6 -2.02 10.02 13.13
C LEU A 6 -0.59 9.66 12.72
N LEU A 7 0.22 10.67 12.40
CA LEU A 7 1.64 10.48 12.02
C LEU A 7 2.47 9.87 13.17
N GLU A 8 2.14 10.24 14.41
CA GLU A 8 2.83 9.71 15.58
C GLU A 8 2.42 8.28 15.95
N GLU A 9 1.17 7.91 15.76
CA GLU A 9 0.63 6.60 16.16
C GLU A 9 0.74 5.51 15.10
N ARG A 10 0.79 5.88 13.81
CA ARG A 10 0.89 4.90 12.73
C ARG A 10 2.18 4.07 12.86
N ARG A 11 2.01 2.77 12.77
CA ARG A 11 3.11 1.77 12.82
C ARG A 11 2.94 0.74 11.71
N SER A 12 4.05 0.12 11.32
CA SER A 12 4.03 -1.14 10.56
C SER A 12 3.76 -2.28 11.54
N ILE A 13 2.56 -2.84 11.49
CA ILE A 13 2.09 -3.89 12.41
C ILE A 13 2.36 -5.26 11.82
N ARG A 14 2.95 -6.18 12.61
CA ARG A 14 3.35 -7.54 12.18
C ARG A 14 2.67 -8.64 12.99
N ALA A 15 1.55 -8.32 13.61
CA ALA A 15 0.63 -9.27 14.23
C ALA A 15 -0.76 -8.64 14.29
N PHE A 16 -1.73 -9.30 13.72
CA PHE A 16 -3.12 -8.84 13.65
C PHE A 16 -4.02 -9.77 14.47
N ASP A 17 -5.12 -9.21 14.96
CA ASP A 17 -6.16 -9.91 15.71
C ASP A 17 -6.98 -10.79 14.73
N PRO A 18 -6.88 -12.14 14.81
CA PRO A 18 -7.56 -13.02 13.87
C PRO A 18 -9.06 -13.08 14.07
N GLU A 19 -9.58 -12.62 15.22
CA GLU A 19 -11.01 -12.61 15.53
C GLU A 19 -11.73 -11.38 14.95
N LYS A 20 -10.98 -10.40 14.45
CA LYS A 20 -11.51 -9.17 13.87
C LYS A 20 -11.21 -9.08 12.40
N HIS A 21 -12.26 -9.05 11.58
CA HIS A 21 -12.11 -9.01 10.13
C HIS A 21 -12.35 -7.61 9.59
N VAL A 22 -11.57 -7.24 8.58
CA VAL A 22 -11.75 -6.02 7.81
C VAL A 22 -12.83 -6.25 6.75
N THR A 23 -13.77 -5.34 6.65
CA THR A 23 -14.87 -5.44 5.67
C THR A 23 -14.50 -4.79 4.33
N ALA A 24 -15.25 -5.14 3.29
CA ALA A 24 -15.09 -4.53 1.97
C ALA A 24 -15.38 -3.01 2.01
N GLU A 25 -16.36 -2.60 2.82
CA GLU A 25 -16.74 -1.19 3.00
C GLU A 25 -15.61 -0.39 3.64
N GLN A 26 -14.91 -0.96 4.64
CA GLN A 26 -13.74 -0.32 5.24
C GLN A 26 -12.61 -0.15 4.22
N ILE A 27 -12.35 -1.15 3.38
CA ILE A 27 -11.36 -1.02 2.30
C ILE A 27 -11.77 0.05 1.29
N GLN A 28 -13.04 0.10 0.90
CA GLN A 28 -13.57 1.15 0.01
C GLN A 28 -13.39 2.55 0.60
N GLU A 29 -13.67 2.72 1.89
CA GLU A 29 -13.50 3.99 2.60
C GLU A 29 -12.02 4.42 2.66
N ILE A 30 -11.10 3.47 2.86
CA ILE A 30 -9.66 3.73 2.85
C ILE A 30 -9.21 4.15 1.44
N VAL A 31 -9.66 3.44 0.41
CA VAL A 31 -9.33 3.77 -0.99
C VAL A 31 -9.92 5.13 -1.39
N GLN A 32 -11.13 5.48 -0.90
CA GLN A 32 -11.73 6.80 -1.14
C GLN A 32 -10.86 7.95 -0.61
N ALA A 33 -10.15 7.76 0.49
CA ALA A 33 -9.17 8.72 0.98
C ALA A 33 -7.88 8.68 0.15
N ALA A 34 -7.42 7.50 -0.24
CA ALA A 34 -6.21 7.33 -1.04
C ALA A 34 -6.28 8.06 -2.38
N ILE A 35 -7.43 8.02 -3.08
CA ILE A 35 -7.61 8.67 -4.39
C ILE A 35 -7.60 10.22 -4.33
N GLN A 36 -7.60 10.82 -3.13
CA GLN A 36 -7.41 12.26 -2.97
C GLN A 36 -5.95 12.70 -3.17
N ALA A 37 -5.01 11.76 -3.24
CA ALA A 37 -3.61 12.08 -3.53
C ALA A 37 -3.46 12.66 -4.94
N PRO A 38 -2.56 13.63 -5.15
CA PRO A 38 -2.23 14.11 -6.48
C PRO A 38 -1.48 13.03 -7.28
N SER A 39 -1.50 13.18 -8.60
CA SER A 39 -0.70 12.36 -9.50
C SER A 39 -0.14 13.19 -10.65
N TRP A 40 0.90 12.70 -11.33
CA TRP A 40 1.48 13.34 -12.51
C TRP A 40 0.40 13.73 -13.53
N LYS A 41 0.27 15.02 -13.86
CA LYS A 41 -0.76 15.55 -14.78
C LYS A 41 -2.18 15.02 -14.51
N ASN A 42 -2.49 14.70 -13.25
CA ASN A 42 -3.74 14.06 -12.83
C ASN A 42 -4.03 12.73 -13.56
N SER A 43 -3.00 11.94 -13.81
CA SER A 43 -3.06 10.69 -14.58
C SER A 43 -3.84 9.56 -13.90
N GLN A 44 -3.96 9.59 -12.56
CA GLN A 44 -4.77 8.68 -11.75
C GLN A 44 -4.53 7.19 -12.08
N THR A 45 -3.25 6.80 -12.17
CA THR A 45 -2.83 5.48 -12.65
C THR A 45 -2.89 4.39 -11.59
N THR A 46 -3.00 4.72 -10.30
CA THR A 46 -3.01 3.76 -9.19
C THR A 46 -4.18 2.79 -9.27
N ARG A 47 -3.92 1.51 -8.93
CA ARG A 47 -4.88 0.41 -8.86
C ARG A 47 -4.74 -0.35 -7.55
N TYR A 48 -5.85 -0.89 -7.06
CA TYR A 48 -5.93 -1.68 -5.83
C TYR A 48 -6.67 -2.98 -6.08
N TYR A 49 -6.11 -4.10 -5.61
CA TYR A 49 -6.71 -5.42 -5.67
C TYR A 49 -6.82 -5.95 -4.24
N ALA A 50 -8.03 -6.01 -3.71
CA ALA A 50 -8.27 -6.33 -2.31
C ALA A 50 -8.82 -7.75 -2.13
N LEU A 51 -8.26 -8.47 -1.17
CA LEU A 51 -8.71 -9.78 -0.69
C LEU A 51 -9.17 -9.59 0.76
N VAL A 52 -10.46 -9.77 1.01
CA VAL A 52 -11.08 -9.55 2.33
C VAL A 52 -11.66 -10.81 2.94
N THR A 53 -11.97 -11.85 2.13
CA THR A 53 -12.46 -13.13 2.66
C THR A 53 -11.29 -13.97 3.17
N PRO A 54 -11.39 -14.56 4.38
CA PRO A 54 -10.30 -15.32 5.00
C PRO A 54 -9.70 -16.40 4.09
N GLU A 55 -10.55 -17.16 3.39
CA GLU A 55 -10.13 -18.27 2.52
C GLU A 55 -9.28 -17.76 1.35
N LYS A 56 -9.68 -16.65 0.70
CA LYS A 56 -8.92 -16.03 -0.41
C LYS A 56 -7.63 -15.42 0.08
N VAL A 57 -7.62 -14.81 1.27
CA VAL A 57 -6.42 -14.26 1.89
C VAL A 57 -5.41 -15.37 2.18
N GLU A 58 -5.86 -16.50 2.75
CA GLU A 58 -4.99 -17.63 3.08
C GLU A 58 -4.40 -18.27 1.81
N GLU A 59 -5.21 -18.56 0.80
CA GLU A 59 -4.76 -19.10 -0.49
C GLU A 59 -3.74 -18.17 -1.16
N PHE A 60 -4.04 -16.87 -1.26
CA PHE A 60 -3.14 -15.88 -1.84
C PHE A 60 -1.85 -15.76 -1.04
N SER A 61 -1.93 -15.69 0.28
CA SER A 61 -0.77 -15.57 1.16
C SER A 61 0.18 -16.74 0.99
N ALA A 62 -0.34 -17.98 1.00
CA ALA A 62 0.45 -19.19 0.81
C ALA A 62 1.15 -19.26 -0.56
N LYS A 63 0.50 -18.78 -1.61
CA LYS A 63 1.00 -18.83 -3.00
C LYS A 63 1.94 -17.67 -3.35
N CYS A 64 1.68 -16.47 -2.83
CA CYS A 64 2.27 -15.22 -3.31
C CYS A 64 3.26 -14.55 -2.37
N LEU A 65 3.29 -14.96 -1.08
CA LEU A 65 4.13 -14.32 -0.06
C LEU A 65 5.16 -15.30 0.52
N PRO A 66 6.38 -14.82 0.85
CA PRO A 66 7.33 -15.64 1.61
C PRO A 66 6.83 -15.88 3.04
N GLU A 67 7.28 -16.96 3.66
CA GLU A 67 6.81 -17.45 4.98
C GLU A 67 6.77 -16.35 6.05
N PHE A 68 7.80 -15.53 6.14
CA PHE A 68 7.85 -14.44 7.13
C PHE A 68 6.75 -13.38 6.92
N ASN A 69 6.37 -13.09 5.67
CA ASN A 69 5.26 -12.18 5.35
C ASN A 69 3.91 -12.86 5.59
N GLN A 70 3.75 -14.15 5.27
CA GLN A 70 2.56 -14.92 5.62
C GLN A 70 2.29 -14.85 7.12
N LYS A 71 3.32 -15.11 7.93
CA LYS A 71 3.26 -15.05 9.39
C LYS A 71 2.92 -13.64 9.90
N SER A 72 3.55 -12.61 9.33
CA SER A 72 3.36 -11.22 9.76
C SER A 72 2.00 -10.62 9.37
N SER A 73 1.34 -11.14 8.34
CA SER A 73 0.04 -10.67 7.85
C SER A 73 -1.14 -11.56 8.24
N LYS A 74 -0.91 -12.63 8.99
CA LYS A 74 -1.96 -13.54 9.42
C LYS A 74 -3.05 -12.79 10.20
N GLY A 75 -4.31 -13.01 9.85
CA GLY A 75 -5.48 -12.33 10.44
C GLY A 75 -5.82 -10.96 9.80
N ALA A 76 -5.07 -10.51 8.80
CA ALA A 76 -5.33 -9.26 8.08
C ALA A 76 -5.96 -9.53 6.71
N ALA A 77 -6.70 -8.56 6.17
CA ALA A 77 -7.00 -8.46 4.75
C ALA A 77 -5.72 -8.10 3.97
N LEU A 78 -5.65 -8.45 2.68
CA LEU A 78 -4.50 -8.13 1.83
C LEU A 78 -4.94 -7.25 0.67
N VAL A 79 -4.16 -6.20 0.39
CA VAL A 79 -4.39 -5.28 -0.73
C VAL A 79 -3.12 -5.19 -1.56
N VAL A 80 -3.19 -5.67 -2.80
CA VAL A 80 -2.10 -5.47 -3.77
C VAL A 80 -2.26 -4.11 -4.42
N THR A 81 -1.17 -3.37 -4.50
CA THR A 81 -1.11 -2.06 -5.14
C THR A 81 -0.37 -2.15 -6.47
N ALA A 82 -0.89 -1.46 -7.47
CA ALA A 82 -0.31 -1.38 -8.81
C ALA A 82 -0.55 0.01 -9.42
N PHE A 83 0.06 0.27 -10.56
CA PHE A 83 -0.24 1.44 -11.38
C PHE A 83 -0.11 1.11 -12.87
N VAL A 84 -0.88 1.82 -13.70
CA VAL A 84 -0.79 1.69 -15.17
C VAL A 84 0.51 2.32 -15.64
N LYS A 85 1.38 1.50 -16.28
CA LYS A 85 2.68 1.94 -16.79
C LYS A 85 2.56 2.91 -17.97
N ASP A 86 3.63 3.62 -18.26
CA ASP A 86 3.79 4.51 -19.41
C ASP A 86 2.73 5.64 -19.48
N ARG A 87 2.31 6.13 -18.30
CA ARG A 87 1.34 7.22 -18.12
C ARG A 87 1.88 8.34 -17.24
N SER A 88 2.14 8.08 -15.95
CA SER A 88 2.78 9.06 -15.06
C SER A 88 4.23 9.25 -15.48
N GLY A 89 4.63 10.48 -15.79
CA GLY A 89 5.97 10.79 -16.31
C GLY A 89 6.12 10.62 -17.82
N PHE A 90 4.98 10.50 -18.55
CA PHE A 90 4.97 10.32 -20.01
C PHE A 90 4.07 11.34 -20.69
N THR A 91 4.39 11.62 -21.95
CA THR A 91 3.54 12.36 -22.88
C THR A 91 2.38 11.47 -23.36
N GLN A 92 1.44 12.04 -24.12
CA GLN A 92 0.29 11.30 -24.65
C GLN A 92 0.68 10.23 -25.68
N ASP A 93 1.79 10.43 -26.39
CA ASP A 93 2.34 9.48 -27.36
C ASP A 93 3.25 8.40 -26.75
N GLY A 94 3.37 8.37 -25.41
CA GLY A 94 4.14 7.38 -24.69
C GLY A 94 5.65 7.67 -24.59
N THR A 95 6.09 8.89 -24.93
CA THR A 95 7.48 9.31 -24.72
C THR A 95 7.69 9.74 -23.27
N PRO A 96 8.78 9.28 -22.57
CA PRO A 96 9.08 9.76 -21.23
C PRO A 96 9.30 11.29 -21.19
N ASP A 97 8.68 11.98 -20.24
CA ASP A 97 8.86 13.43 -20.04
C ASP A 97 10.26 13.77 -19.45
N ASN A 98 10.91 12.78 -18.80
CA ASN A 98 12.26 12.88 -18.25
C ASN A 98 12.87 11.48 -18.01
N GLU A 99 14.09 11.46 -17.47
CA GLU A 99 14.90 10.24 -17.22
C GLU A 99 14.30 9.26 -16.21
N VAL A 100 13.32 9.67 -15.40
CA VAL A 100 12.73 8.84 -14.35
C VAL A 100 11.72 7.82 -14.91
N GLY A 101 11.04 8.17 -16.02
CA GLY A 101 10.08 7.28 -16.68
C GLY A 101 9.01 6.76 -15.70
N ASN A 102 8.81 5.44 -15.65
CA ASN A 102 7.84 4.79 -14.76
C ASN A 102 8.10 4.97 -13.25
N GLY A 103 9.26 5.54 -12.86
CA GLY A 103 9.49 5.95 -11.47
C GLY A 103 8.47 6.98 -10.97
N TRP A 104 7.91 7.81 -11.87
CA TRP A 104 6.81 8.71 -11.51
C TRP A 104 5.52 7.98 -11.16
N GLY A 105 5.24 6.83 -11.76
CA GLY A 105 4.14 5.96 -11.36
C GLY A 105 4.32 5.40 -9.95
N TYR A 106 5.55 5.03 -9.57
CA TYR A 106 5.87 4.63 -8.18
C TYR A 106 5.80 5.80 -7.21
N TYR A 107 6.20 7.01 -7.63
CA TYR A 107 6.06 8.22 -6.82
C TYR A 107 4.59 8.51 -6.51
N ASP A 108 3.73 8.55 -7.53
CA ASP A 108 2.29 8.76 -7.39
C ASP A 108 1.67 7.67 -6.50
N LEU A 109 2.03 6.40 -6.74
CA LEU A 109 1.59 5.28 -5.92
C LEU A 109 1.98 5.46 -4.45
N GLY A 110 3.18 5.96 -4.17
CA GLY A 110 3.65 6.26 -2.80
C GLY A 110 2.76 7.29 -2.10
N LEU A 111 2.35 8.35 -2.80
CA LEU A 111 1.43 9.37 -2.27
C LEU A 111 0.04 8.77 -1.94
N HIS A 112 -0.48 7.94 -2.84
CA HIS A 112 -1.73 7.21 -2.62
C HIS A 112 -1.64 6.26 -1.43
N VAL A 113 -0.54 5.50 -1.32
CA VAL A 113 -0.34 4.54 -0.23
C VAL A 113 -0.20 5.25 1.11
N GLU A 114 0.43 6.44 1.18
CA GLU A 114 0.50 7.20 2.44
C GLU A 114 -0.91 7.62 2.91
N ASN A 115 -1.75 8.17 2.03
CA ASN A 115 -3.14 8.47 2.37
C ASN A 115 -3.91 7.22 2.81
N PHE A 116 -3.69 6.10 2.11
CA PHE A 116 -4.29 4.80 2.43
C PHE A 116 -3.96 4.37 3.86
N ILE A 117 -2.69 4.35 4.25
CA ILE A 117 -2.27 3.87 5.57
C ILE A 117 -2.66 4.81 6.71
N LEU A 118 -2.71 6.12 6.44
CA LEU A 118 -3.19 7.11 7.41
C LEU A 118 -4.71 6.97 7.63
N ARG A 119 -5.48 6.78 6.55
CA ARG A 119 -6.93 6.57 6.68
C ARG A 119 -7.25 5.25 7.39
N ALA A 120 -6.53 4.17 7.08
CA ALA A 120 -6.66 2.92 7.81
C ALA A 120 -6.46 3.15 9.33
N ARG A 121 -5.41 3.88 9.72
CA ARG A 121 -5.16 4.20 11.14
C ARG A 121 -6.26 5.06 11.75
N GLU A 122 -6.80 6.02 11.02
CA GLU A 122 -7.90 6.87 11.50
C GLU A 122 -9.18 6.05 11.79
N LEU A 123 -9.43 5.01 11.00
CA LEU A 123 -10.53 4.05 11.20
C LEU A 123 -10.25 3.01 12.31
N GLY A 124 -9.12 3.11 13.02
CA GLY A 124 -8.73 2.14 14.05
C GLY A 124 -8.10 0.86 13.52
N LEU A 125 -7.82 0.81 12.22
CA LEU A 125 -7.08 -0.26 11.57
C LEU A 125 -5.58 0.06 11.51
N ASP A 126 -4.79 -0.94 11.18
CA ASP A 126 -3.34 -0.82 11.01
C ASP A 126 -2.87 -1.55 9.77
N THR A 127 -1.64 -1.25 9.35
CA THR A 127 -1.12 -1.75 8.09
C THR A 127 0.31 -2.28 8.21
N LEU A 128 0.66 -3.16 7.26
CA LEU A 128 2.03 -3.59 6.97
C LEU A 128 2.26 -3.56 5.46
N ILE A 129 3.18 -2.72 5.00
CA ILE A 129 3.60 -2.70 3.59
C ILE A 129 4.68 -3.77 3.38
N MET A 130 4.44 -4.70 2.45
CA MET A 130 5.30 -5.84 2.14
C MET A 130 5.79 -5.75 0.69
N GLY A 131 7.09 -5.45 0.52
CA GLY A 131 7.73 -5.36 -0.80
C GLY A 131 8.26 -6.70 -1.31
N ILE A 132 8.59 -7.65 -0.42
CA ILE A 132 9.08 -8.98 -0.81
C ILE A 132 7.87 -9.90 -1.05
N ARG A 133 7.69 -10.28 -2.31
CA ARG A 133 6.52 -10.98 -2.83
C ARG A 133 6.86 -11.71 -4.12
N ASP A 134 6.06 -12.69 -4.52
CA ASP A 134 6.14 -13.32 -5.84
C ASP A 134 5.24 -12.58 -6.83
N GLU A 135 5.84 -11.77 -7.70
CA GLU A 135 5.10 -10.98 -8.68
C GLU A 135 4.35 -11.84 -9.69
N LYS A 136 4.97 -12.93 -10.16
CA LYS A 136 4.34 -13.83 -11.15
C LYS A 136 3.10 -14.49 -10.57
N ALA A 137 3.23 -15.05 -9.36
CA ALA A 137 2.12 -15.69 -8.66
C ALA A 137 0.97 -14.70 -8.38
N ILE A 138 1.29 -13.46 -8.01
CA ILE A 138 0.28 -12.39 -7.78
C ILE A 138 -0.48 -12.08 -9.08
N ARG A 139 0.23 -11.90 -10.19
CA ARG A 139 -0.39 -11.60 -11.49
C ARG A 139 -1.36 -12.70 -11.92
N GLU A 140 -0.95 -13.96 -11.76
CA GLU A 140 -1.78 -15.12 -12.06
C GLU A 140 -3.01 -15.19 -11.13
N ALA A 141 -2.82 -15.03 -9.83
CA ALA A 141 -3.89 -15.14 -8.84
C ALA A 141 -4.98 -14.06 -8.97
N LEU A 142 -4.60 -12.84 -9.39
CA LEU A 142 -5.51 -11.69 -9.46
C LEU A 142 -5.80 -11.23 -10.90
N SER A 143 -5.30 -11.94 -11.91
CA SER A 143 -5.46 -11.59 -13.33
C SER A 143 -5.05 -10.14 -13.63
N ILE A 144 -3.92 -9.70 -13.04
CA ILE A 144 -3.45 -8.32 -13.19
C ILE A 144 -2.92 -8.08 -14.59
N PRO A 145 -3.41 -7.07 -15.32
CA PRO A 145 -3.00 -6.77 -16.68
C PRO A 145 -1.48 -6.52 -16.82
N GLU A 146 -0.89 -6.90 -17.96
CA GLU A 146 0.55 -6.69 -18.23
C GLU A 146 0.96 -5.22 -18.30
N ASN A 147 0.02 -4.33 -18.59
CA ASN A 147 0.26 -2.89 -18.60
C ASN A 147 0.21 -2.25 -17.21
N GLU A 148 0.11 -3.03 -16.14
CA GLU A 148 0.22 -2.56 -14.77
C GLU A 148 1.52 -3.04 -14.11
N LEU A 149 2.21 -2.14 -13.43
CA LEU A 149 3.39 -2.46 -12.62
C LEU A 149 2.99 -2.59 -11.14
N LEU A 150 3.43 -3.69 -10.52
CA LEU A 150 3.09 -3.97 -9.13
C LEU A 150 3.95 -3.14 -8.17
N GLY A 151 3.31 -2.53 -7.18
CA GLY A 151 3.95 -1.92 -6.03
C GLY A 151 4.21 -2.93 -4.92
N ALA A 152 3.42 -2.88 -3.87
CA ALA A 152 3.53 -3.71 -2.68
C ALA A 152 2.23 -4.48 -2.41
N VAL A 153 2.32 -5.47 -1.52
CA VAL A 153 1.14 -6.04 -0.83
C VAL A 153 1.03 -5.37 0.53
N ILE A 154 -0.15 -4.84 0.85
CA ILE A 154 -0.45 -4.18 2.12
C ILE A 154 -1.37 -5.09 2.92
N ALA A 155 -0.91 -5.54 4.10
CA ALA A 155 -1.81 -6.14 5.08
C ALA A 155 -2.57 -5.03 5.82
N VAL A 156 -3.88 -5.21 6.00
CA VAL A 156 -4.79 -4.27 6.68
C VAL A 156 -5.58 -5.04 7.73
N GLY A 157 -5.54 -4.61 8.99
CA GLY A 157 -6.24 -5.33 10.05
C GLY A 157 -6.21 -4.60 11.39
N TYR A 158 -6.75 -5.24 12.39
CA TYR A 158 -6.71 -4.76 13.78
C TYR A 158 -5.42 -5.25 14.45
N ARG A 159 -4.64 -4.34 15.03
CA ARG A 159 -3.37 -4.71 15.69
C ARG A 159 -3.58 -5.64 16.87
N ALA A 160 -2.76 -6.69 17.00
CA ALA A 160 -2.64 -7.52 18.18
C ALA A 160 -1.46 -7.12 19.08
N ILE A 161 -0.59 -6.22 18.60
CA ILE A 161 0.60 -5.74 19.32
C ILE A 161 0.70 -4.21 19.21
N ASN A 162 1.40 -3.60 20.16
CA ASN A 162 1.67 -2.16 20.12
C ASN A 162 3.19 -1.91 20.16
N PRO A 163 3.87 -1.96 18.99
CA PRO A 163 5.31 -1.78 18.92
C PRO A 163 5.71 -0.33 19.15
N ASP A 164 6.91 -0.14 19.70
CA ASP A 164 7.50 1.17 19.87
C ASP A 164 7.69 1.90 18.54
N LYS A 165 7.71 3.24 18.60
CA LYS A 165 8.01 4.09 17.45
C LYS A 165 9.51 4.00 17.13
N PRO A 166 9.90 3.52 15.92
CA PRO A 166 11.29 3.55 15.51
C PRO A 166 11.81 5.00 15.45
N LYS A 167 13.07 5.19 15.84
CA LYS A 167 13.73 6.51 15.77
C LYS A 167 13.67 7.05 14.33
N ARG A 168 13.46 8.34 14.21
CA ARG A 168 13.53 9.08 12.95
C ARG A 168 14.77 9.96 12.92
N LYS A 169 15.24 10.25 11.72
CA LYS A 169 16.22 11.32 11.51
C LYS A 169 15.62 12.66 11.93
N THR A 170 16.47 13.60 12.33
CA THR A 170 16.06 14.97 12.60
C THR A 170 15.86 15.75 11.30
N VAL A 171 15.26 16.93 11.38
CA VAL A 171 15.15 17.83 10.23
C VAL A 171 16.52 18.18 9.68
N ASP A 172 17.50 18.44 10.56
CA ASP A 172 18.87 18.84 10.20
C ASP A 172 19.65 17.71 9.49
N ASP A 173 19.25 16.43 9.71
CA ASP A 173 19.86 15.29 9.00
C ASP A 173 19.50 15.23 7.52
N ILE A 174 18.39 15.86 7.10
CA ILE A 174 17.79 15.65 5.78
C ILE A 174 17.49 16.95 5.02
N LEU A 175 17.34 18.08 5.70
CA LEU A 175 17.02 19.39 5.10
C LEU A 175 18.29 20.20 4.91
N LYS A 176 18.46 20.79 3.74
CA LYS A 176 19.46 21.82 3.46
C LYS A 176 18.72 23.06 2.97
N LEU A 177 18.96 24.20 3.62
CA LEU A 177 18.47 25.52 3.23
C LEU A 177 19.61 26.27 2.55
N PHE A 178 19.29 26.95 1.43
CA PHE A 178 20.25 27.75 0.64
C PHE A 178 19.78 29.18 0.59
#